data_94820ee675895dfbe40ea15b6726e48c
#
_entry.id   94820ee675895dfbe40ea15b6726e48c
#
_cell.length_a   1.000
_cell.length_b   1.000
_cell.length_c   1.000
_cell.angle_alpha   90.00
_cell.angle_beta   90.00
_cell.angle_gamma   90.00
#
_symmetry.space_group_name_H-M   'P 1'
#
loop_
_entity.id
_entity.type
_entity.pdbx_description
1 polymer ?
#
loop_
_entity_poly.entity_id
_entity_poly.type
_entity_poly.pdbx_seq_one_letter_code
_entity_poly.pdbx_strand_id
1 'polypeptide(L)'
;LWYVLLVQAFFYGAWYSVGGSLHCEYSNSVILHRPHSVSITEFGAVGDGVTLNTKAFQNALFYLNSFSDKGGAKLFVPAGQWLTGSFDLISHLTLWLDKGATILGSTASLSQEYIFSENWPVVDPLPSYGRGRELPGRRHRSLIYGQNLTDVVITGENGTIDGQGSVWWDWFRHGELNYTRPHIVELINTTGLIISNLTFLNSPFWNIHPVYCRDVLVKNLTILAPLDSPNTDGVDPDSSTNVCIEDCYIVTGDDLVSIKSGWDEYGISYARPSSKIKINRLTGQTTSSSGIAIGSEMSGGVSDIYIKDLHLFNSNTGIRIKTSPGRGGYVRNVHVSNVKFHNVQKAIRFTGKYGEHPDENFDPKALPVIEKITFENINGEDIGVAGLLEGIEGDEFKNICFLNVTLTVKKNSKKAPWKCSHVRGYSQWVSPEITCDSFGESIFPEHSSDCFGLSENNLEKSSGLSRSPWLLSW
;
A
#
# COMPACT_ATOMS: atom_id res chain seq x y z
N LEU A 1 3.94 49.83 44.39
CA LEU A 1 4.86 49.47 43.26
C LEU A 1 5.23 47.97 43.19
N TRP A 2 4.58 47.13 43.98
CA TRP A 2 4.84 45.68 44.05
C TRP A 2 3.67 44.79 43.56
N TYR A 3 2.62 45.40 43.03
CA TYR A 3 1.41 44.67 42.54
C TYR A 3 1.21 44.65 41.02
N VAL A 4 2.13 45.31 40.27
CA VAL A 4 2.03 45.37 38.77
C VAL A 4 3.01 44.41 38.08
N LEU A 5 3.90 43.75 38.80
CA LEU A 5 4.87 42.81 38.22
C LEU A 5 4.45 41.32 38.30
N LEU A 6 3.28 41.01 38.85
CA LEU A 6 2.80 39.63 39.01
C LEU A 6 1.70 39.25 38.00
N VAL A 7 1.29 40.14 37.09
CA VAL A 7 0.23 39.84 36.08
C VAL A 7 0.78 39.64 34.66
N GLN A 8 2.08 39.93 34.44
CA GLN A 8 2.69 39.66 33.11
C GLN A 8 3.44 38.35 33.01
N ALA A 9 3.48 37.51 34.03
CA ALA A 9 4.16 36.22 34.03
C ALA A 9 3.22 35.02 33.74
N PHE A 10 1.92 35.23 33.46
CA PHE A 10 0.93 34.16 33.23
C PHE A 10 0.44 34.05 31.80
N PHE A 11 1.02 34.75 30.81
CA PHE A 11 0.67 34.64 29.40
C PHE A 11 1.78 34.08 28.47
N TYR A 12 2.86 33.55 29.04
CA TYR A 12 3.81 32.68 28.31
C TYR A 12 3.68 31.23 28.78
N GLY A 13 2.45 30.75 28.88
CA GLY A 13 2.12 29.35 29.10
C GLY A 13 2.14 28.62 27.78
N ALA A 14 3.20 27.90 27.57
CA ALA A 14 3.33 26.65 26.78
C ALA A 14 2.22 26.34 25.74
N TRP A 15 2.43 26.76 24.54
CA TRP A 15 1.94 26.00 23.39
C TRP A 15 2.80 24.72 23.28
N TYR A 16 2.57 23.77 24.16
CA TYR A 16 2.89 22.39 23.85
C TYR A 16 1.88 21.98 22.78
N SER A 17 2.31 21.97 21.53
CA SER A 17 1.65 21.18 20.53
C SER A 17 1.81 19.71 20.97
N VAL A 18 0.76 19.16 21.55
CA VAL A 18 0.61 17.72 21.70
C VAL A 18 0.26 17.23 20.28
N GLY A 19 1.26 17.25 19.41
CA GLY A 19 1.24 16.48 18.18
C GLY A 19 1.34 15.04 18.60
N GLY A 20 0.21 14.35 18.74
CA GLY A 20 0.18 12.91 18.83
C GLY A 20 0.93 12.36 17.61
N SER A 21 2.05 11.69 17.85
CA SER A 21 2.86 11.09 16.80
C SER A 21 2.03 10.00 16.12
N LEU A 22 1.69 10.19 14.84
CA LEU A 22 1.12 9.15 13.96
C LEU A 22 2.17 8.08 13.65
N HIS A 23 2.98 7.70 14.64
CA HIS A 23 3.87 6.57 14.50
C HIS A 23 3.04 5.28 14.52
N CYS A 24 3.41 4.37 13.67
CA CYS A 24 2.92 3.02 13.72
C CYS A 24 3.39 2.41 15.04
N GLU A 25 2.52 2.37 16.03
CA GLU A 25 2.79 1.73 17.31
C GLU A 25 2.80 0.20 17.14
N TYR A 26 3.74 -0.29 16.36
CA TYR A 26 4.29 -1.60 16.62
C TYR A 26 5.43 -1.41 17.58
N SER A 27 5.26 -1.91 18.79
CA SER A 27 6.26 -1.93 19.81
C SER A 27 7.62 -2.28 19.17
N ASN A 28 8.61 -1.39 19.27
CA ASN A 28 10.01 -1.63 18.89
C ASN A 28 10.63 -2.85 19.60
N SER A 29 9.83 -3.59 20.34
CA SER A 29 10.24 -4.74 21.16
C SER A 29 10.27 -6.06 20.42
N VAL A 30 9.94 -6.12 19.14
CA VAL A 30 9.79 -7.42 18.46
C VAL A 30 10.59 -7.52 17.15
N ILE A 31 11.87 -7.17 17.16
CA ILE A 31 12.81 -8.06 16.47
C ILE A 31 13.06 -9.18 17.49
N LEU A 32 12.14 -10.12 17.56
CA LEU A 32 12.22 -11.21 18.49
C LEU A 32 13.52 -11.95 18.23
N HIS A 33 14.33 -12.07 19.28
CA HIS A 33 15.46 -12.99 19.25
C HIS A 33 14.89 -14.40 18.98
N ARG A 34 15.04 -14.86 17.73
CA ARG A 34 14.68 -16.23 17.35
C ARG A 34 15.74 -17.17 17.89
N PRO A 35 15.42 -18.09 18.79
CA PRO A 35 16.40 -18.97 19.40
C PRO A 35 17.03 -19.98 18.43
N HIS A 36 16.33 -20.27 17.33
CA HIS A 36 16.77 -21.23 16.32
C HIS A 36 17.13 -20.51 15.03
N SER A 37 18.39 -20.58 14.62
CA SER A 37 18.89 -19.90 13.42
C SER A 37 19.76 -20.84 12.61
N VAL A 38 19.54 -20.86 11.28
CA VAL A 38 20.40 -21.55 10.32
C VAL A 38 20.72 -20.64 9.15
N SER A 39 21.87 -20.87 8.52
CA SER A 39 22.22 -20.26 7.24
C SER A 39 21.69 -21.11 6.09
N ILE A 40 21.25 -20.44 5.00
CA ILE A 40 20.86 -21.12 3.77
C ILE A 40 21.97 -22.02 3.21
N THR A 41 23.23 -21.67 3.47
CA THR A 41 24.41 -22.44 3.05
C THR A 41 24.53 -23.82 3.70
N GLU A 42 23.95 -23.99 4.91
CA GLU A 42 23.91 -25.29 5.60
C GLU A 42 23.00 -26.30 4.87
N PHE A 43 22.15 -25.82 3.96
CA PHE A 43 21.28 -26.64 3.11
C PHE A 43 21.78 -26.76 1.67
N GLY A 44 23.06 -26.47 1.43
CA GLY A 44 23.72 -26.62 0.15
C GLY A 44 23.48 -25.47 -0.85
N ALA A 45 22.98 -24.32 -0.38
CA ALA A 45 22.86 -23.16 -1.25
C ALA A 45 24.21 -22.59 -1.68
N VAL A 46 24.29 -22.13 -2.92
CA VAL A 46 25.49 -21.52 -3.54
C VAL A 46 25.13 -20.12 -4.02
N GLY A 47 25.80 -19.11 -3.47
CA GLY A 47 25.54 -17.70 -3.70
C GLY A 47 26.26 -17.12 -4.93
N ASP A 48 26.30 -17.82 -6.06
CA ASP A 48 27.03 -17.50 -7.28
C ASP A 48 26.19 -16.78 -8.35
N GLY A 49 24.89 -16.62 -8.13
CA GLY A 49 23.93 -16.02 -9.09
C GLY A 49 23.50 -16.94 -10.22
N VAL A 50 23.99 -18.18 -10.27
CA VAL A 50 23.75 -19.14 -11.36
C VAL A 50 23.12 -20.43 -10.86
N THR A 51 23.59 -20.94 -9.73
CA THR A 51 23.07 -22.17 -9.12
C THR A 51 21.67 -21.95 -8.56
N LEU A 52 20.71 -22.79 -9.00
CA LEU A 52 19.33 -22.70 -8.52
C LEU A 52 19.22 -23.26 -7.10
N ASN A 53 18.81 -22.42 -6.16
CA ASN A 53 18.77 -22.72 -4.72
C ASN A 53 17.34 -23.00 -4.18
N THR A 54 16.32 -23.17 -5.03
CA THR A 54 14.93 -23.35 -4.58
C THR A 54 14.80 -24.50 -3.59
N LYS A 55 15.46 -25.63 -3.84
CA LYS A 55 15.45 -26.77 -2.92
C LYS A 55 16.15 -26.49 -1.60
N ALA A 56 17.23 -25.69 -1.60
CA ALA A 56 17.91 -25.30 -0.37
C ALA A 56 17.01 -24.42 0.49
N PHE A 57 16.31 -23.43 -0.10
CA PHE A 57 15.29 -22.64 0.62
C PHE A 57 14.16 -23.51 1.18
N GLN A 58 13.59 -24.39 0.38
CA GLN A 58 12.51 -25.30 0.81
C GLN A 58 12.96 -26.22 1.95
N ASN A 59 14.16 -26.81 1.86
CA ASN A 59 14.70 -27.72 2.89
C ASN A 59 15.01 -26.97 4.20
N ALA A 60 15.58 -25.76 4.12
CA ALA A 60 15.85 -24.92 5.28
C ALA A 60 14.54 -24.56 6.01
N LEU A 61 13.53 -24.13 5.26
CA LEU A 61 12.22 -23.76 5.81
C LEU A 61 11.47 -24.96 6.37
N PHE A 62 11.53 -26.12 5.71
CA PHE A 62 11.01 -27.38 6.25
C PHE A 62 11.66 -27.75 7.59
N TYR A 63 12.98 -27.68 7.69
CA TYR A 63 13.71 -27.90 8.93
C TYR A 63 13.29 -26.90 10.03
N LEU A 64 13.28 -25.62 9.70
CA LEU A 64 12.95 -24.53 10.63
C LEU A 64 11.49 -24.60 11.13
N ASN A 65 10.58 -25.17 10.36
CA ASN A 65 9.18 -25.31 10.75
C ASN A 65 9.00 -26.15 12.03
N SER A 66 9.93 -27.06 12.32
CA SER A 66 9.93 -27.86 13.57
C SER A 66 10.20 -27.02 14.83
N PHE A 67 10.56 -25.75 14.69
CA PHE A 67 10.84 -24.82 15.78
C PHE A 67 9.81 -23.67 15.87
N SER A 68 8.78 -23.65 15.04
CA SER A 68 7.77 -22.59 15.02
C SER A 68 7.08 -22.42 16.38
N ASP A 69 6.79 -23.52 17.08
CA ASP A 69 6.19 -23.56 18.41
C ASP A 69 7.20 -23.46 19.56
N LYS A 70 8.50 -23.32 19.27
CA LYS A 70 9.61 -23.30 20.22
C LYS A 70 10.33 -21.94 20.27
N GLY A 71 9.59 -20.85 20.14
CA GLY A 71 10.12 -19.50 20.12
C GLY A 71 10.45 -18.97 18.71
N GLY A 72 10.15 -19.75 17.69
CA GLY A 72 10.34 -19.37 16.29
C GLY A 72 11.76 -19.55 15.77
N ALA A 73 11.95 -19.23 14.51
CA ALA A 73 13.16 -19.51 13.77
C ALA A 73 13.64 -18.35 12.90
N LYS A 74 14.93 -18.34 12.57
CA LYS A 74 15.55 -17.40 11.65
C LYS A 74 16.25 -18.14 10.52
N LEU A 75 15.89 -17.81 9.28
CA LEU A 75 16.64 -18.18 8.09
C LEU A 75 17.58 -17.03 7.73
N PHE A 76 18.87 -17.27 7.84
CA PHE A 76 19.91 -16.30 7.50
C PHE A 76 20.39 -16.51 6.06
N VAL A 77 20.33 -15.44 5.27
CA VAL A 77 20.82 -15.39 3.89
C VAL A 77 22.08 -14.50 3.88
N PRO A 78 23.30 -15.07 3.82
CA PRO A 78 24.53 -14.30 3.85
C PRO A 78 24.78 -13.54 2.55
N ALA A 79 25.79 -12.68 2.54
CA ALA A 79 26.23 -11.98 1.32
C ALA A 79 26.45 -12.97 0.16
N GLY A 80 25.98 -12.61 -1.04
CA GLY A 80 26.01 -13.44 -2.24
C GLY A 80 24.78 -13.23 -3.12
N GLN A 81 24.74 -13.92 -4.26
CA GLN A 81 23.65 -13.87 -5.22
C GLN A 81 22.91 -15.21 -5.25
N TRP A 82 21.69 -15.25 -4.71
CA TRP A 82 20.96 -16.49 -4.43
C TRP A 82 19.81 -16.65 -5.44
N LEU A 83 20.10 -17.29 -6.59
CA LEU A 83 19.08 -17.57 -7.61
C LEU A 83 18.08 -18.61 -7.09
N THR A 84 16.76 -18.29 -7.14
CA THR A 84 15.72 -19.20 -6.66
C THR A 84 14.41 -19.01 -7.42
N GLY A 85 13.60 -20.05 -7.51
CA GLY A 85 12.18 -19.97 -7.81
C GLY A 85 11.36 -19.64 -6.55
N SER A 86 10.05 -19.76 -6.67
CA SER A 86 9.10 -19.55 -5.58
C SER A 86 9.33 -20.49 -4.38
N PHE A 87 9.26 -19.94 -3.16
CA PHE A 87 9.33 -20.72 -1.92
C PHE A 87 8.34 -20.24 -0.87
N ASP A 88 7.92 -21.15 0.02
CA ASP A 88 6.93 -20.89 1.05
C ASP A 88 7.59 -20.50 2.36
N LEU A 89 7.09 -19.43 3.01
CA LEU A 89 7.43 -19.10 4.38
C LEU A 89 6.62 -19.94 5.38
N ILE A 90 7.02 -19.88 6.64
CA ILE A 90 6.39 -20.55 7.78
C ILE A 90 6.01 -19.54 8.86
N SER A 91 5.15 -19.89 9.79
CA SER A 91 4.85 -19.06 10.96
C SER A 91 6.05 -18.92 11.90
N HIS A 92 6.10 -17.80 12.63
CA HIS A 92 7.14 -17.48 13.60
C HIS A 92 8.55 -17.50 13.00
N LEU A 93 8.66 -16.95 11.79
CA LEU A 93 9.91 -16.90 11.02
C LEU A 93 10.46 -15.48 10.91
N THR A 94 11.77 -15.37 11.01
CA THR A 94 12.52 -14.22 10.48
C THR A 94 13.35 -14.67 9.28
N LEU A 95 13.03 -14.17 8.09
CA LEU A 95 13.90 -14.23 6.91
C LEU A 95 14.83 -13.01 6.97
N TRP A 96 16.11 -13.25 7.20
CA TRP A 96 17.12 -12.21 7.37
C TRP A 96 18.10 -12.19 6.20
N LEU A 97 18.16 -11.08 5.48
CA LEU A 97 19.12 -10.85 4.41
C LEU A 97 20.28 -9.98 4.92
N ASP A 98 21.48 -10.53 4.89
CA ASP A 98 22.69 -9.83 5.29
C ASP A 98 23.04 -8.69 4.31
N LYS A 99 23.96 -7.82 4.72
CA LYS A 99 24.51 -6.80 3.84
C LYS A 99 25.18 -7.46 2.63
N GLY A 100 24.74 -7.07 1.42
CA GLY A 100 25.22 -7.67 0.17
C GLY A 100 24.62 -9.02 -0.19
N ALA A 101 23.60 -9.50 0.56
CA ALA A 101 22.77 -10.60 0.12
C ALA A 101 21.78 -10.14 -0.95
N THR A 102 21.67 -10.89 -2.04
CA THR A 102 20.68 -10.67 -3.10
C THR A 102 19.95 -11.97 -3.42
N ILE A 103 18.66 -12.02 -3.18
CA ILE A 103 17.78 -13.08 -3.69
C ILE A 103 17.37 -12.70 -5.11
N LEU A 104 17.62 -13.60 -6.07
CA LEU A 104 17.30 -13.41 -7.48
C LEU A 104 16.18 -14.34 -7.89
N GLY A 105 15.09 -13.81 -8.46
CA GLY A 105 14.04 -14.62 -9.06
C GLY A 105 14.55 -15.36 -10.32
N SER A 106 14.23 -16.64 -10.48
CA SER A 106 14.69 -17.37 -11.64
C SER A 106 14.01 -16.89 -12.93
N THR A 107 14.80 -16.82 -14.02
CA THR A 107 14.36 -16.38 -15.35
C THR A 107 14.34 -17.51 -16.37
N ALA A 108 14.08 -18.75 -15.94
CA ALA A 108 14.05 -19.90 -16.84
C ALA A 108 13.10 -19.65 -18.02
N SER A 109 13.55 -19.97 -19.24
CA SER A 109 12.81 -19.77 -20.49
C SER A 109 11.49 -20.58 -20.49
N LEU A 110 10.42 -19.99 -21.04
CA LEU A 110 9.16 -20.71 -21.32
C LEU A 110 9.37 -21.96 -22.20
N SER A 111 10.46 -22.02 -22.99
CA SER A 111 10.82 -23.20 -23.76
C SER A 111 11.24 -24.40 -22.89
N GLN A 112 11.48 -24.20 -21.59
CA GLN A 112 11.75 -25.25 -20.60
C GLN A 112 10.57 -25.37 -19.62
N GLU A 113 9.40 -25.61 -20.13
CA GLU A 113 8.12 -25.60 -19.40
C GLU A 113 8.15 -26.39 -18.08
N TYR A 114 8.82 -27.52 -18.03
CA TYR A 114 8.94 -28.33 -16.82
C TYR A 114 9.71 -27.60 -15.72
N ILE A 115 10.88 -27.03 -16.02
CA ILE A 115 11.72 -26.31 -15.04
C ILE A 115 11.01 -25.01 -14.62
N PHE A 116 10.33 -24.37 -15.57
CA PHE A 116 9.58 -23.15 -15.30
C PHE A 116 8.41 -23.42 -14.34
N SER A 117 7.63 -24.48 -14.54
CA SER A 117 6.49 -24.85 -13.70
C SER A 117 6.90 -25.26 -12.27
N GLU A 118 8.06 -25.90 -12.09
CA GLU A 118 8.60 -26.19 -10.75
C GLU A 118 9.04 -24.93 -10.00
N ASN A 119 9.62 -23.97 -10.70
CA ASN A 119 10.10 -22.73 -10.09
C ASN A 119 9.00 -21.70 -9.85
N TRP A 120 7.97 -21.72 -10.69
CA TRP A 120 6.84 -20.78 -10.64
C TRP A 120 5.51 -21.54 -10.66
N PRO A 121 5.14 -22.21 -9.57
CA PRO A 121 3.87 -22.95 -9.51
C PRO A 121 2.68 -22.06 -9.81
N VAL A 122 1.69 -22.61 -10.48
CA VAL A 122 0.43 -21.95 -10.79
C VAL A 122 -0.58 -22.26 -9.69
N VAL A 123 -1.19 -21.21 -9.14
CA VAL A 123 -2.17 -21.27 -8.05
C VAL A 123 -3.52 -20.72 -8.48
N ASP A 124 -4.56 -21.07 -7.75
CA ASP A 124 -5.90 -20.59 -8.02
C ASP A 124 -6.03 -19.07 -7.79
N PRO A 125 -6.98 -18.40 -8.43
CA PRO A 125 -7.27 -17.01 -8.18
C PRO A 125 -7.63 -16.75 -6.71
N LEU A 126 -7.43 -15.50 -6.28
CA LEU A 126 -7.96 -15.07 -5.00
C LEU A 126 -9.48 -15.09 -5.01
N PRO A 127 -10.15 -15.58 -3.95
CA PRO A 127 -11.61 -15.61 -3.89
C PRO A 127 -12.28 -14.26 -4.12
N SER A 128 -11.65 -13.17 -3.68
CA SER A 128 -12.14 -11.80 -3.89
C SER A 128 -11.93 -11.25 -5.30
N TYR A 129 -11.29 -12.01 -6.21
CA TYR A 129 -11.04 -11.62 -7.61
C TYR A 129 -11.74 -12.53 -8.63
N GLY A 130 -11.96 -13.80 -8.29
CA GLY A 130 -12.57 -14.80 -9.17
C GLY A 130 -11.71 -15.26 -10.34
N ARG A 131 -10.67 -14.49 -10.69
CA ARG A 131 -9.73 -14.78 -11.79
C ARG A 131 -8.36 -14.17 -11.50
N GLY A 132 -7.38 -14.49 -12.32
CA GLY A 132 -6.12 -13.74 -12.33
C GLY A 132 -6.35 -12.30 -12.73
N ARG A 133 -5.57 -11.38 -12.18
CA ARG A 133 -5.79 -9.93 -12.37
C ARG A 133 -5.60 -9.49 -13.83
N GLU A 134 -4.61 -10.03 -14.52
CA GLU A 134 -4.29 -9.65 -15.89
C GLU A 134 -4.97 -10.57 -16.90
N LEU A 135 -4.94 -11.87 -16.63
CA LEU A 135 -5.43 -12.90 -17.53
C LEU A 135 -6.55 -13.71 -16.88
N PRO A 136 -7.53 -14.19 -17.63
CA PRO A 136 -8.55 -15.08 -17.09
C PRO A 136 -7.92 -16.37 -16.54
N GLY A 137 -8.50 -16.92 -15.48
CA GLY A 137 -8.06 -18.17 -14.86
C GLY A 137 -7.02 -17.99 -13.76
N ARG A 138 -5.98 -18.80 -13.78
CA ARG A 138 -5.01 -18.96 -12.69
C ARG A 138 -3.89 -17.91 -12.73
N ARG A 139 -2.99 -17.95 -11.75
CA ARG A 139 -1.89 -17.01 -11.60
C ARG A 139 -0.62 -17.72 -11.12
N HIS A 140 0.55 -17.18 -11.45
CA HIS A 140 1.80 -17.65 -10.88
C HIS A 140 1.91 -17.26 -9.40
N ARG A 141 2.45 -18.16 -8.61
CA ARG A 141 2.75 -17.92 -7.19
C ARG A 141 3.92 -16.93 -7.07
N SER A 142 3.88 -16.07 -6.08
CA SER A 142 4.94 -15.08 -5.82
C SER A 142 6.29 -15.75 -5.52
N LEU A 143 7.38 -14.99 -5.67
CA LEU A 143 8.73 -15.46 -5.34
C LEU A 143 8.82 -15.88 -3.86
N ILE A 144 8.36 -15.02 -2.97
CA ILE A 144 8.24 -15.27 -1.53
C ILE A 144 6.75 -15.35 -1.21
N TYR A 145 6.30 -16.53 -0.85
CA TYR A 145 4.89 -16.83 -0.64
C TYR A 145 4.60 -17.31 0.79
N GLY A 146 3.41 -17.08 1.26
CA GLY A 146 2.92 -17.64 2.51
C GLY A 146 1.41 -17.53 2.63
N GLN A 147 0.81 -18.51 3.30
CA GLN A 147 -0.62 -18.53 3.54
C GLN A 147 -0.94 -19.01 4.96
N ASN A 148 -1.90 -18.32 5.63
CA ASN A 148 -2.34 -18.65 6.98
C ASN A 148 -1.21 -18.61 8.02
N LEU A 149 -0.32 -17.64 7.91
CA LEU A 149 0.85 -17.53 8.79
C LEU A 149 0.59 -16.55 9.94
N THR A 150 1.41 -16.68 10.97
CA THR A 150 1.45 -15.77 12.11
C THR A 150 2.89 -15.39 12.42
N ASP A 151 3.14 -14.11 12.73
CA ASP A 151 4.43 -13.60 13.20
C ASP A 151 5.56 -13.90 12.18
N VAL A 152 5.51 -13.21 11.04
CA VAL A 152 6.48 -13.30 9.95
C VAL A 152 7.26 -12.01 9.83
N VAL A 153 8.58 -12.10 9.79
CA VAL A 153 9.48 -10.97 9.61
C VAL A 153 10.37 -11.21 8.40
N ILE A 154 10.35 -10.30 7.43
CA ILE A 154 11.26 -10.28 6.27
C ILE A 154 12.09 -9.00 6.42
N THR A 155 13.36 -9.14 6.77
CA THR A 155 14.20 -7.98 7.11
C THR A 155 15.69 -8.25 6.86
N GLY A 156 16.54 -7.28 7.16
CA GLY A 156 17.97 -7.47 7.01
C GLY A 156 18.79 -6.19 7.18
N GLU A 157 20.00 -6.24 6.67
CA GLU A 157 20.95 -5.11 6.61
C GLU A 157 21.00 -4.52 5.20
N ASN A 158 19.84 -4.04 4.70
CA ASN A 158 19.67 -3.54 3.34
C ASN A 158 20.02 -4.57 2.24
N GLY A 159 19.74 -5.86 2.51
CA GLY A 159 19.80 -6.91 1.49
C GLY A 159 18.77 -6.66 0.39
N THR A 160 18.96 -7.28 -0.76
CA THR A 160 18.18 -7.05 -1.98
C THR A 160 17.33 -8.26 -2.34
N ILE A 161 16.12 -8.03 -2.83
CA ILE A 161 15.27 -9.03 -3.47
C ILE A 161 14.97 -8.52 -4.89
N ASP A 162 15.56 -9.16 -5.90
CA ASP A 162 15.40 -8.80 -7.31
C ASP A 162 14.52 -9.84 -8.00
N GLY A 163 13.34 -9.41 -8.42
CA GLY A 163 12.38 -10.26 -9.12
C GLY A 163 12.78 -10.61 -10.55
N GLN A 164 13.83 -9.97 -11.10
CA GLN A 164 14.30 -10.12 -12.48
C GLN A 164 13.15 -9.98 -13.52
N GLY A 165 12.28 -8.99 -13.31
CA GLY A 165 11.00 -8.84 -14.00
C GLY A 165 11.06 -8.60 -15.51
N SER A 166 12.22 -8.23 -16.07
CA SER A 166 12.33 -7.82 -17.49
C SER A 166 11.80 -8.88 -18.45
N VAL A 167 12.11 -10.15 -18.25
CA VAL A 167 11.62 -11.24 -19.07
C VAL A 167 10.09 -11.42 -18.98
N TRP A 168 9.54 -11.19 -17.79
CA TRP A 168 8.09 -11.24 -17.56
C TRP A 168 7.34 -10.09 -18.24
N TRP A 169 7.95 -8.88 -18.24
CA TRP A 169 7.40 -7.72 -18.94
C TRP A 169 7.39 -7.89 -20.45
N ASP A 170 8.43 -8.54 -21.01
CA ASP A 170 8.51 -8.84 -22.42
C ASP A 170 7.47 -9.87 -22.83
N TRP A 171 7.33 -10.98 -22.10
CA TRP A 171 6.26 -11.95 -22.33
C TRP A 171 4.85 -11.35 -22.22
N PHE A 172 4.65 -10.47 -21.23
CA PHE A 172 3.38 -9.75 -21.07
C PHE A 172 3.08 -8.86 -22.28
N ARG A 173 4.05 -8.06 -22.73
CA ARG A 173 3.90 -7.17 -23.88
C ARG A 173 3.65 -7.92 -25.20
N HIS A 174 4.20 -9.12 -25.35
CA HIS A 174 4.02 -9.96 -26.53
C HIS A 174 2.81 -10.91 -26.43
N GLY A 175 2.11 -10.93 -25.29
CA GLY A 175 0.95 -11.81 -25.12
C GLY A 175 1.31 -13.30 -25.03
N GLU A 176 2.49 -13.62 -24.52
CA GLU A 176 3.03 -14.97 -24.43
C GLU A 176 2.66 -15.69 -23.12
N LEU A 177 2.06 -14.97 -22.18
CA LEU A 177 1.68 -15.52 -20.87
C LEU A 177 0.30 -16.17 -20.88
N ASN A 178 0.20 -17.33 -20.24
CA ASN A 178 -1.08 -18.03 -20.03
C ASN A 178 -1.73 -17.69 -18.67
N TYR A 179 -0.95 -17.16 -17.72
CA TYR A 179 -1.38 -16.88 -16.35
C TYR A 179 -0.85 -15.52 -15.91
N THR A 180 -1.53 -14.88 -14.93
CA THR A 180 -1.06 -13.64 -14.33
C THR A 180 0.36 -13.80 -13.75
N ARG A 181 1.19 -12.84 -13.99
CA ARG A 181 2.59 -12.77 -13.53
C ARG A 181 2.71 -12.88 -12.00
N PRO A 182 3.86 -13.36 -11.46
CA PRO A 182 4.06 -13.46 -10.03
C PRO A 182 4.42 -12.11 -9.40
N HIS A 183 4.03 -11.91 -8.15
CA HIS A 183 4.56 -10.85 -7.28
C HIS A 183 5.94 -11.22 -6.73
N ILE A 184 6.69 -10.25 -6.17
CA ILE A 184 7.87 -10.61 -5.36
C ILE A 184 7.41 -11.23 -4.04
N VAL A 185 6.59 -10.52 -3.26
CA VAL A 185 6.06 -11.02 -1.98
C VAL A 185 4.54 -11.04 -2.03
N GLU A 186 3.95 -12.18 -1.74
CA GLU A 186 2.52 -12.29 -1.50
C GLU A 186 2.27 -13.16 -0.27
N LEU A 187 1.68 -12.55 0.75
CA LEU A 187 1.26 -13.25 1.96
C LEU A 187 -0.25 -13.18 2.10
N ILE A 188 -0.87 -14.36 2.21
CA ILE A 188 -2.33 -14.51 2.25
C ILE A 188 -2.76 -14.88 3.66
N ASN A 189 -3.73 -14.13 4.22
CA ASN A 189 -4.31 -14.39 5.55
C ASN A 189 -3.25 -14.53 6.66
N THR A 190 -2.27 -13.60 6.66
CA THR A 190 -1.19 -13.57 7.63
C THR A 190 -1.45 -12.51 8.71
N THR A 191 -1.17 -12.83 9.96
CA THR A 191 -1.28 -11.92 11.10
C THR A 191 0.10 -11.62 11.69
N GLY A 192 0.43 -10.34 11.88
CA GLY A 192 1.73 -9.93 12.39
C GLY A 192 2.84 -10.10 11.35
N LEU A 193 2.77 -9.29 10.28
CA LEU A 193 3.76 -9.26 9.20
C LEU A 193 4.63 -8.01 9.31
N ILE A 194 5.95 -8.18 9.28
CA ILE A 194 6.91 -7.08 9.19
C ILE A 194 7.79 -7.27 7.96
N ILE A 195 7.85 -6.25 7.08
CA ILE A 195 8.80 -6.19 5.96
C ILE A 195 9.59 -4.91 6.12
N SER A 196 10.90 -5.00 6.33
CA SER A 196 11.68 -3.81 6.66
C SER A 196 13.15 -3.88 6.26
N ASN A 197 13.77 -2.70 6.09
CA ASN A 197 15.23 -2.54 5.90
C ASN A 197 15.77 -3.34 4.70
N LEU A 198 15.06 -3.34 3.58
CA LEU A 198 15.40 -4.09 2.38
C LEU A 198 15.25 -3.24 1.12
N THR A 199 15.91 -3.69 0.07
CA THR A 199 15.72 -3.18 -1.29
C THR A 199 14.99 -4.21 -2.16
N PHE A 200 13.92 -3.79 -2.83
CA PHE A 200 13.16 -4.59 -3.80
C PHE A 200 13.45 -4.05 -5.20
N LEU A 201 13.79 -4.94 -6.12
CA LEU A 201 14.10 -4.58 -7.49
C LEU A 201 13.26 -5.37 -8.50
N ASN A 202 12.88 -4.71 -9.57
CA ASN A 202 12.41 -5.33 -10.82
C ASN A 202 11.36 -6.43 -10.60
N SER A 203 10.29 -6.13 -9.89
CA SER A 203 9.20 -7.10 -9.73
C SER A 203 8.62 -7.51 -11.09
N PRO A 204 8.31 -8.79 -11.30
CA PRO A 204 7.56 -9.20 -12.50
C PRO A 204 6.18 -8.55 -12.61
N PHE A 205 5.53 -8.30 -11.48
CA PHE A 205 4.21 -7.68 -11.33
C PHE A 205 4.25 -6.75 -10.11
N TRP A 206 3.27 -6.76 -9.18
CA TRP A 206 3.31 -5.97 -7.94
C TRP A 206 4.46 -6.44 -7.03
N ASN A 207 5.06 -5.52 -6.28
CA ASN A 207 6.18 -5.88 -5.42
C ASN A 207 5.73 -6.58 -4.13
N ILE A 208 4.90 -5.92 -3.31
CA ILE A 208 4.48 -6.41 -2.00
C ILE A 208 2.96 -6.41 -1.92
N HIS A 209 2.37 -7.60 -1.86
CA HIS A 209 0.94 -7.82 -1.86
C HIS A 209 0.50 -8.58 -0.59
N PRO A 210 0.26 -7.88 0.55
CA PRO A 210 -0.37 -8.47 1.72
C PRO A 210 -1.88 -8.54 1.47
N VAL A 211 -2.40 -9.75 1.32
CA VAL A 211 -3.82 -9.98 1.03
C VAL A 211 -4.50 -10.72 2.17
N TYR A 212 -5.67 -10.24 2.60
CA TYR A 212 -6.40 -10.75 3.77
C TYR A 212 -5.57 -10.73 5.07
N CYS A 213 -4.59 -9.84 5.15
CA CYS A 213 -3.66 -9.76 6.26
C CYS A 213 -4.18 -8.84 7.38
N ARG A 214 -3.58 -9.01 8.56
CA ARG A 214 -3.78 -8.13 9.71
C ARG A 214 -2.46 -7.83 10.38
N ASP A 215 -2.36 -6.60 10.92
CA ASP A 215 -1.18 -6.17 11.66
C ASP A 215 0.07 -6.26 10.79
N VAL A 216 0.11 -5.43 9.74
CA VAL A 216 1.19 -5.40 8.74
C VAL A 216 2.01 -4.12 8.89
N LEU A 217 3.32 -4.26 9.00
CA LEU A 217 4.28 -3.16 8.99
C LEU A 217 5.21 -3.28 7.79
N VAL A 218 5.19 -2.28 6.91
CA VAL A 218 6.14 -2.10 5.81
C VAL A 218 6.95 -0.84 6.11
N LYS A 219 8.26 -0.98 6.35
CA LYS A 219 9.06 0.14 6.84
C LYS A 219 10.47 0.17 6.27
N ASN A 220 10.95 1.39 6.01
CA ASN A 220 12.34 1.63 5.59
C ASN A 220 12.75 0.76 4.39
N LEU A 221 11.91 0.79 3.35
CA LEU A 221 12.15 0.06 2.11
C LEU A 221 12.56 0.99 0.98
N THR A 222 13.40 0.47 0.11
CA THR A 222 13.65 1.01 -1.23
C THR A 222 13.05 0.06 -2.26
N ILE A 223 12.11 0.52 -3.09
CA ILE A 223 11.46 -0.28 -4.14
C ILE A 223 11.72 0.38 -5.49
N LEU A 224 12.38 -0.32 -6.39
CA LEU A 224 12.79 0.23 -7.68
C LEU A 224 12.42 -0.69 -8.84
N ALA A 225 11.85 -0.10 -9.88
CA ALA A 225 11.66 -0.70 -11.19
C ALA A 225 11.75 0.38 -12.28
N PRO A 226 12.05 0.03 -13.53
CA PRO A 226 12.00 0.98 -14.65
C PRO A 226 10.64 1.67 -14.73
N LEU A 227 10.63 2.97 -15.04
CA LEU A 227 9.41 3.78 -15.09
C LEU A 227 8.41 3.37 -16.18
N ASP A 228 8.82 2.54 -17.12
CA ASP A 228 8.01 1.94 -18.19
C ASP A 228 7.67 0.46 -17.94
N SER A 229 8.07 -0.09 -16.80
CA SER A 229 7.73 -1.48 -16.43
C SER A 229 6.23 -1.60 -16.13
N PRO A 230 5.53 -2.61 -16.69
CA PRO A 230 4.08 -2.72 -16.54
C PRO A 230 3.71 -3.29 -15.18
N ASN A 231 2.80 -2.62 -14.47
CA ASN A 231 2.15 -3.06 -13.23
C ASN A 231 3.15 -3.41 -12.11
N THR A 232 4.19 -2.61 -11.96
CA THR A 232 5.18 -2.79 -10.91
C THR A 232 4.85 -1.97 -9.66
N ASP A 233 3.58 -2.01 -9.25
CA ASP A 233 3.09 -1.36 -8.04
C ASP A 233 4.00 -1.67 -6.84
N GLY A 234 4.21 -0.69 -5.95
CA GLY A 234 5.13 -0.84 -4.82
C GLY A 234 4.55 -1.68 -3.71
N VAL A 235 3.47 -1.22 -3.08
CA VAL A 235 2.80 -1.94 -1.98
C VAL A 235 1.29 -1.91 -2.18
N ASP A 236 0.67 -3.07 -2.21
CA ASP A 236 -0.75 -3.26 -2.46
C ASP A 236 -1.48 -3.94 -1.29
N PRO A 237 -1.82 -3.20 -0.22
CA PRO A 237 -2.66 -3.74 0.84
C PRO A 237 -4.04 -4.11 0.28
N ASP A 238 -4.41 -5.39 0.34
CA ASP A 238 -5.65 -5.89 -0.24
C ASP A 238 -6.49 -6.63 0.81
N SER A 239 -7.72 -6.19 0.98
CA SER A 239 -8.65 -6.78 1.96
C SER A 239 -8.01 -6.98 3.34
N SER A 240 -7.14 -6.03 3.73
CA SER A 240 -6.25 -6.11 4.87
C SER A 240 -6.52 -5.01 5.89
N THR A 241 -6.27 -5.26 7.16
CA THR A 241 -6.57 -4.31 8.24
C THR A 241 -5.37 -4.06 9.14
N ASN A 242 -5.28 -2.84 9.68
CA ASN A 242 -4.18 -2.38 10.51
C ASN A 242 -2.82 -2.54 9.79
N VAL A 243 -2.71 -1.82 8.66
CA VAL A 243 -1.50 -1.81 7.82
C VAL A 243 -0.79 -0.47 7.99
N CYS A 244 0.49 -0.52 8.22
CA CYS A 244 1.33 0.66 8.26
C CYS A 244 2.45 0.59 7.21
N ILE A 245 2.58 1.65 6.42
CA ILE A 245 3.64 1.82 5.42
C ILE A 245 4.36 3.11 5.76
N GLU A 246 5.63 3.04 6.15
CA GLU A 246 6.37 4.24 6.55
C GLU A 246 7.84 4.22 6.13
N ASP A 247 8.41 5.42 5.97
CA ASP A 247 9.82 5.61 5.65
C ASP A 247 10.26 4.88 4.37
N CYS A 248 9.43 4.89 3.32
CA CYS A 248 9.71 4.18 2.08
C CYS A 248 10.08 5.13 0.93
N TYR A 249 11.01 4.68 0.08
CA TYR A 249 11.36 5.29 -1.18
C TYR A 249 10.97 4.37 -2.33
N ILE A 250 10.04 4.81 -3.20
CA ILE A 250 9.46 3.95 -4.24
C ILE A 250 9.54 4.66 -5.60
N VAL A 251 10.18 4.01 -6.58
CA VAL A 251 10.24 4.47 -7.98
C VAL A 251 9.91 3.30 -8.88
N THR A 252 8.73 3.33 -9.51
CA THR A 252 8.18 2.20 -10.25
C THR A 252 7.37 2.64 -11.47
N GLY A 253 7.06 1.67 -12.32
CA GLY A 253 6.26 1.87 -13.53
C GLY A 253 4.76 1.90 -13.32
N ASP A 254 4.24 1.73 -12.07
CA ASP A 254 2.83 1.83 -11.74
C ASP A 254 2.61 2.52 -10.39
N ASP A 255 1.48 2.31 -9.70
CA ASP A 255 1.15 2.98 -8.44
C ASP A 255 2.21 2.70 -7.34
N LEU A 256 2.63 3.71 -6.59
CA LEU A 256 3.60 3.48 -5.51
C LEU A 256 2.96 2.73 -4.34
N VAL A 257 1.73 3.08 -3.99
CA VAL A 257 0.87 2.31 -3.08
C VAL A 257 -0.53 2.26 -3.65
N SER A 258 -1.12 1.07 -3.74
CA SER A 258 -2.50 0.89 -4.22
C SER A 258 -3.33 0.08 -3.23
N ILE A 259 -4.30 0.73 -2.58
CA ILE A 259 -5.16 0.10 -1.57
C ILE A 259 -6.32 -0.60 -2.28
N LYS A 260 -6.45 -1.90 -2.07
CA LYS A 260 -7.39 -2.76 -2.78
C LYS A 260 -8.27 -3.55 -1.80
N SER A 261 -9.41 -4.07 -2.27
CA SER A 261 -10.32 -4.94 -1.48
C SER A 261 -11.21 -5.79 -2.37
N GLY A 262 -10.63 -6.44 -3.35
CA GLY A 262 -11.36 -7.35 -4.25
C GLY A 262 -12.11 -6.66 -5.39
N TRP A 263 -12.56 -7.44 -6.36
CA TRP A 263 -13.00 -6.99 -7.67
C TRP A 263 -14.46 -7.36 -7.96
N ASP A 264 -15.32 -6.35 -8.16
CA ASP A 264 -16.74 -6.42 -8.51
C ASP A 264 -17.52 -7.45 -7.67
N GLU A 265 -18.32 -8.31 -8.28
CA GLU A 265 -19.16 -9.30 -7.60
C GLU A 265 -18.37 -10.26 -6.70
N TYR A 266 -17.13 -10.57 -7.03
CA TYR A 266 -16.25 -11.40 -6.19
C TYR A 266 -15.83 -10.65 -4.92
N GLY A 267 -15.42 -9.38 -5.06
CA GLY A 267 -15.09 -8.53 -3.92
C GLY A 267 -16.30 -8.21 -3.05
N ILE A 268 -17.45 -7.93 -3.67
CA ILE A 268 -18.73 -7.69 -2.97
C ILE A 268 -19.12 -8.94 -2.16
N SER A 269 -19.10 -10.12 -2.79
CA SER A 269 -19.47 -11.38 -2.16
C SER A 269 -18.51 -11.79 -1.05
N TYR A 270 -17.19 -11.58 -1.27
CA TYR A 270 -16.19 -11.88 -0.25
C TYR A 270 -16.27 -10.93 0.95
N ALA A 271 -16.71 -9.70 0.73
CA ALA A 271 -17.07 -8.68 1.74
C ALA A 271 -15.99 -8.42 2.79
N ARG A 272 -14.70 -8.42 2.39
CA ARG A 272 -13.58 -8.16 3.30
C ARG A 272 -12.93 -6.82 2.95
N PRO A 273 -13.17 -5.78 3.76
CA PRO A 273 -12.64 -4.45 3.48
C PRO A 273 -11.15 -4.32 3.81
N SER A 274 -10.50 -3.37 3.15
CA SER A 274 -9.23 -2.78 3.61
C SER A 274 -9.52 -1.62 4.56
N SER A 275 -8.91 -1.64 5.75
CA SER A 275 -9.20 -0.60 6.75
C SER A 275 -8.06 -0.34 7.73
N LYS A 276 -8.08 0.84 8.37
CA LYS A 276 -7.06 1.26 9.33
C LYS A 276 -5.66 1.20 8.70
N ILE A 277 -5.50 1.83 7.52
CA ILE A 277 -4.24 1.87 6.79
C ILE A 277 -3.60 3.24 7.01
N LYS A 278 -2.33 3.24 7.44
CA LYS A 278 -1.52 4.43 7.62
C LYS A 278 -0.36 4.42 6.62
N ILE A 279 -0.20 5.51 5.86
CA ILE A 279 0.93 5.72 4.95
C ILE A 279 1.62 6.99 5.42
N ASN A 280 2.90 6.92 5.78
CA ASN A 280 3.60 8.04 6.37
C ASN A 280 5.04 8.14 5.85
N ARG A 281 5.51 9.36 5.56
CA ARG A 281 6.87 9.64 5.07
C ARG A 281 7.25 8.78 3.87
N LEU A 282 6.39 8.80 2.84
CA LEU A 282 6.64 8.15 1.56
C LEU A 282 7.20 9.17 0.56
N THR A 283 8.29 8.80 -0.09
CA THR A 283 8.87 9.58 -1.20
C THR A 283 8.95 8.72 -2.45
N GLY A 284 8.60 9.29 -3.61
CA GLY A 284 8.69 8.48 -4.82
C GLY A 284 8.30 9.16 -6.12
N GLN A 285 8.37 8.35 -7.20
CA GLN A 285 8.10 8.75 -8.57
C GLN A 285 7.43 7.62 -9.36
N THR A 286 6.42 7.99 -10.14
CA THR A 286 5.82 7.13 -11.17
C THR A 286 5.33 7.98 -12.35
N THR A 287 5.79 7.68 -13.56
CA THR A 287 5.43 8.46 -14.77
C THR A 287 4.14 8.01 -15.43
N SER A 288 3.68 6.81 -15.14
CA SER A 288 2.51 6.17 -15.76
C SER A 288 1.25 6.20 -14.89
N SER A 289 1.41 6.13 -13.56
CA SER A 289 0.30 5.91 -12.65
C SER A 289 0.26 6.92 -11.47
N SER A 290 -0.01 6.49 -10.26
CA SER A 290 -0.29 7.38 -9.13
C SER A 290 0.66 7.16 -7.96
N GLY A 291 0.96 8.22 -7.21
CA GLY A 291 1.67 8.09 -5.95
C GLY A 291 0.87 7.23 -4.97
N ILE A 292 -0.37 7.60 -4.72
CA ILE A 292 -1.30 6.77 -3.95
C ILE A 292 -2.56 6.53 -4.77
N ALA A 293 -2.97 5.29 -4.88
CA ALA A 293 -4.25 4.89 -5.46
C ALA A 293 -5.14 4.18 -4.44
N ILE A 294 -6.45 4.36 -4.57
CA ILE A 294 -7.47 3.51 -3.95
C ILE A 294 -8.23 2.87 -5.10
N GLY A 295 -8.24 1.55 -5.13
CA GLY A 295 -8.80 0.78 -6.24
C GLY A 295 -7.77 0.56 -7.39
N SER A 296 -8.22 0.07 -8.58
CA SER A 296 -9.63 -0.11 -9.02
C SER A 296 -10.40 -1.22 -8.29
N GLU A 297 -9.73 -2.22 -7.78
CA GLU A 297 -10.33 -3.32 -7.01
C GLU A 297 -10.64 -2.82 -5.59
N MET A 298 -11.87 -2.30 -5.35
CA MET A 298 -12.27 -1.74 -4.05
C MET A 298 -13.64 -2.24 -3.58
N SER A 299 -14.09 -3.36 -4.12
CA SER A 299 -15.48 -3.83 -4.02
C SER A 299 -15.84 -4.41 -2.64
N GLY A 300 -14.85 -4.84 -1.84
CA GLY A 300 -15.05 -5.21 -0.44
C GLY A 300 -15.14 -4.02 0.51
N GLY A 301 -14.86 -2.80 0.01
CA GLY A 301 -14.85 -1.57 0.79
C GLY A 301 -13.45 -1.15 1.25
N VAL A 302 -13.24 0.17 1.36
CA VAL A 302 -12.01 0.78 1.88
C VAL A 302 -12.39 1.87 2.87
N SER A 303 -11.83 1.83 4.10
CA SER A 303 -12.12 2.87 5.11
C SER A 303 -10.96 3.14 6.06
N ASP A 304 -11.04 4.29 6.71
CA ASP A 304 -10.12 4.69 7.77
C ASP A 304 -8.67 4.71 7.29
N ILE A 305 -8.43 5.49 6.23
CA ILE A 305 -7.14 5.63 5.56
C ILE A 305 -6.49 6.96 5.95
N TYR A 306 -5.26 6.92 6.42
CA TYR A 306 -4.48 8.08 6.82
C TYR A 306 -3.19 8.15 6.03
N ILE A 307 -3.03 9.21 5.22
CA ILE A 307 -1.85 9.48 4.41
C ILE A 307 -1.24 10.78 4.88
N LYS A 308 0.03 10.74 5.29
CA LYS A 308 0.73 11.90 5.81
C LYS A 308 2.18 11.96 5.34
N ASP A 309 2.70 13.18 5.17
CA ASP A 309 4.09 13.43 4.82
C ASP A 309 4.53 12.72 3.53
N LEU A 310 3.73 12.90 2.47
CA LEU A 310 3.99 12.35 1.14
C LEU A 310 4.78 13.35 0.29
N HIS A 311 5.85 12.90 -0.35
CA HIS A 311 6.61 13.66 -1.31
C HIS A 311 6.68 12.97 -2.67
N LEU A 312 6.01 13.51 -3.68
CA LEU A 312 6.00 12.99 -5.04
C LEU A 312 6.63 13.96 -6.02
N PHE A 313 7.46 13.43 -6.90
CA PHE A 313 8.12 14.22 -7.95
C PHE A 313 8.02 13.52 -9.32
N ASN A 314 8.04 14.30 -10.40
CA ASN A 314 8.03 13.81 -11.78
C ASN A 314 7.01 12.70 -12.04
N SER A 315 5.79 12.85 -11.51
CA SER A 315 4.78 11.79 -11.52
C SER A 315 3.57 12.13 -12.37
N ASN A 316 2.84 11.11 -12.83
CA ASN A 316 1.63 11.32 -13.61
C ASN A 316 0.48 11.81 -12.74
N THR A 317 0.18 11.11 -11.63
CA THR A 317 -0.90 11.48 -10.72
C THR A 317 -0.39 11.46 -9.27
N GLY A 318 -0.82 12.41 -8.47
CA GLY A 318 -0.52 12.45 -7.04
C GLY A 318 -1.34 11.42 -6.29
N ILE A 319 -2.62 11.72 -6.07
CA ILE A 319 -3.56 10.85 -5.35
C ILE A 319 -4.74 10.54 -6.24
N ARG A 320 -5.13 9.28 -6.28
CA ARG A 320 -6.17 8.80 -7.18
C ARG A 320 -7.17 7.87 -6.51
N ILE A 321 -8.46 8.07 -6.82
CA ILE A 321 -9.52 7.09 -6.55
C ILE A 321 -9.99 6.55 -7.89
N LYS A 322 -9.95 5.22 -8.03
CA LYS A 322 -10.35 4.48 -9.24
C LYS A 322 -11.58 3.64 -8.94
N THR A 323 -12.71 3.96 -9.54
CA THR A 323 -13.95 3.21 -9.38
C THR A 323 -14.84 3.30 -10.62
N SER A 324 -15.90 2.53 -10.67
CA SER A 324 -16.91 2.53 -11.75
C SER A 324 -18.22 1.90 -11.28
N PRO A 325 -19.32 2.06 -12.01
CA PRO A 325 -20.48 1.19 -11.86
C PRO A 325 -20.06 -0.28 -11.93
N GLY A 326 -20.64 -1.13 -11.09
CA GLY A 326 -20.25 -2.54 -10.95
C GLY A 326 -19.28 -2.82 -9.81
N ARG A 327 -18.55 -1.80 -9.32
CA ARG A 327 -17.62 -1.97 -8.19
C ARG A 327 -18.37 -2.22 -6.87
N GLY A 328 -19.53 -1.59 -6.63
CA GLY A 328 -20.15 -1.62 -5.31
C GLY A 328 -19.19 -1.16 -4.20
N GLY A 329 -19.36 -1.66 -3.00
CA GLY A 329 -18.49 -1.34 -1.87
C GLY A 329 -18.48 0.15 -1.51
N TYR A 330 -17.39 0.61 -0.92
CA TYR A 330 -17.26 2.01 -0.49
C TYR A 330 -15.79 2.44 -0.37
N VAL A 331 -15.55 3.75 -0.50
CA VAL A 331 -14.32 4.43 -0.04
C VAL A 331 -14.74 5.57 0.87
N ARG A 332 -14.37 5.52 2.15
CA ARG A 332 -14.76 6.52 3.13
C ARG A 332 -13.75 6.72 4.25
N ASN A 333 -13.84 7.86 4.91
CA ASN A 333 -12.95 8.23 6.01
C ASN A 333 -11.49 8.20 5.55
N VAL A 334 -11.16 8.93 4.49
CA VAL A 334 -9.80 9.06 3.96
C VAL A 334 -9.28 10.44 4.32
N HIS A 335 -8.16 10.50 5.01
CA HIS A 335 -7.50 11.74 5.38
C HIS A 335 -6.09 11.80 4.78
N VAL A 336 -5.85 12.82 3.98
CA VAL A 336 -4.59 13.08 3.30
C VAL A 336 -4.04 14.40 3.77
N SER A 337 -2.84 14.41 4.36
CA SER A 337 -2.26 15.62 4.92
C SER A 337 -0.76 15.77 4.67
N ASN A 338 -0.28 17.03 4.68
CA ASN A 338 1.13 17.37 4.52
C ASN A 338 1.77 16.75 3.27
N VAL A 339 1.19 17.02 2.11
CA VAL A 339 1.68 16.49 0.83
C VAL A 339 2.47 17.54 0.07
N LYS A 340 3.59 17.12 -0.52
CA LYS A 340 4.40 17.92 -1.43
C LYS A 340 4.45 17.28 -2.81
N PHE A 341 4.05 18.04 -3.82
CA PHE A 341 4.15 17.65 -5.22
C PHE A 341 5.16 18.54 -5.95
N HIS A 342 6.01 17.92 -6.75
CA HIS A 342 6.90 18.64 -7.67
C HIS A 342 6.83 18.00 -9.07
N ASN A 343 6.44 18.78 -10.10
CA ASN A 343 6.26 18.30 -11.47
C ASN A 343 5.33 17.08 -11.57
N VAL A 344 4.09 17.24 -11.06
CA VAL A 344 3.03 16.22 -11.13
C VAL A 344 1.98 16.63 -12.15
N GLN A 345 1.59 15.72 -13.06
CA GLN A 345 0.67 16.09 -14.14
C GLN A 345 -0.77 16.28 -13.65
N LYS A 346 -1.21 15.52 -12.65
CA LYS A 346 -2.52 15.66 -12.01
C LYS A 346 -2.33 15.49 -10.50
N ALA A 347 -2.55 16.55 -9.73
CA ALA A 347 -2.34 16.45 -8.30
C ALA A 347 -3.36 15.50 -7.65
N ILE A 348 -4.67 15.68 -7.96
CA ILE A 348 -5.75 14.86 -7.39
C ILE A 348 -6.65 14.40 -8.53
N ARG A 349 -6.98 13.09 -8.55
CA ARG A 349 -7.84 12.50 -9.58
C ARG A 349 -8.85 11.52 -9.00
N PHE A 350 -10.11 11.77 -9.26
CA PHE A 350 -11.19 10.80 -9.05
C PHE A 350 -11.67 10.31 -10.41
N THR A 351 -11.86 9.02 -10.56
CA THR A 351 -12.30 8.38 -11.78
C THR A 351 -13.48 7.46 -11.48
N GLY A 352 -14.70 7.93 -11.79
CA GLY A 352 -15.94 7.15 -11.64
C GLY A 352 -16.30 6.31 -12.87
N LYS A 353 -15.39 6.20 -13.84
CA LYS A 353 -15.57 5.46 -15.10
C LYS A 353 -14.34 4.62 -15.44
N TYR A 354 -13.86 3.86 -14.46
CA TYR A 354 -12.71 2.97 -14.64
C TYR A 354 -13.21 1.62 -15.17
N GLY A 355 -13.16 1.44 -16.49
CA GLY A 355 -13.92 0.45 -17.25
C GLY A 355 -13.40 -0.99 -17.24
N GLU A 356 -12.52 -1.39 -16.33
CA GLU A 356 -12.04 -2.76 -16.23
C GLU A 356 -12.94 -3.58 -15.28
N HIS A 357 -13.46 -4.70 -15.73
CA HIS A 357 -14.24 -5.65 -14.95
C HIS A 357 -13.62 -7.05 -15.03
N PRO A 358 -13.84 -7.94 -14.03
CA PRO A 358 -13.26 -9.28 -14.03
C PRO A 358 -13.83 -10.14 -15.16
N ASP A 359 -15.12 -10.02 -15.43
CA ASP A 359 -15.86 -10.70 -16.49
C ASP A 359 -17.19 -10.00 -16.81
N GLU A 360 -18.06 -10.65 -17.54
CA GLU A 360 -19.35 -10.09 -17.98
C GLU A 360 -20.46 -10.18 -16.90
N ASN A 361 -20.20 -10.81 -15.75
CA ASN A 361 -21.21 -11.07 -14.73
C ASN A 361 -21.35 -9.91 -13.71
N PHE A 362 -20.56 -8.85 -13.82
CA PHE A 362 -20.68 -7.72 -12.92
C PHE A 362 -22.07 -7.05 -13.00
N ASP A 363 -22.61 -6.65 -11.86
CA ASP A 363 -23.88 -5.90 -11.82
C ASP A 363 -23.62 -4.40 -12.00
N PRO A 364 -23.94 -3.79 -13.15
CA PRO A 364 -23.73 -2.35 -13.37
C PRO A 364 -24.54 -1.46 -12.44
N LYS A 365 -25.51 -2.00 -11.67
CA LYS A 365 -26.28 -1.27 -10.65
C LYS A 365 -25.60 -1.29 -9.28
N ALA A 366 -24.55 -2.10 -9.10
CA ALA A 366 -23.74 -2.08 -7.89
C ALA A 366 -22.87 -0.81 -7.89
N LEU A 367 -23.40 0.29 -7.38
CA LEU A 367 -22.74 1.58 -7.32
C LEU A 367 -21.86 1.70 -6.06
N PRO A 368 -20.65 2.28 -6.15
CA PRO A 368 -19.76 2.44 -5.01
C PRO A 368 -20.11 3.70 -4.19
N VAL A 369 -20.08 3.63 -2.88
CA VAL A 369 -20.23 4.80 -2.02
C VAL A 369 -18.88 5.48 -1.81
N ILE A 370 -18.69 6.70 -2.32
CA ILE A 370 -17.46 7.49 -2.17
C ILE A 370 -17.76 8.74 -1.36
N GLU A 371 -17.24 8.79 -0.13
CA GLU A 371 -17.57 9.88 0.78
C GLU A 371 -16.50 10.15 1.87
N LYS A 372 -16.56 11.34 2.48
CA LYS A 372 -15.71 11.72 3.62
C LYS A 372 -14.23 11.57 3.33
N ILE A 373 -13.78 12.32 2.32
CA ILE A 373 -12.37 12.34 1.90
C ILE A 373 -11.84 13.75 2.07
N THR A 374 -10.83 13.91 2.90
CA THR A 374 -10.23 15.21 3.24
C THR A 374 -8.81 15.29 2.73
N PHE A 375 -8.51 16.40 2.06
CA PHE A 375 -7.18 16.80 1.64
C PHE A 375 -6.78 18.06 2.41
N GLU A 376 -5.70 17.98 3.18
CA GLU A 376 -5.27 19.05 4.07
C GLU A 376 -3.77 19.34 3.91
N ASN A 377 -3.41 20.63 3.88
CA ASN A 377 -2.00 21.06 3.80
C ASN A 377 -1.28 20.45 2.59
N ILE A 378 -1.83 20.61 1.40
CA ILE A 378 -1.25 20.12 0.16
C ILE A 378 -0.52 21.26 -0.55
N ASN A 379 0.75 21.08 -0.86
CA ASN A 379 1.54 22.03 -1.61
C ASN A 379 2.07 21.39 -2.91
N GLY A 380 2.01 22.12 -4.02
CA GLY A 380 2.49 21.61 -5.30
C GLY A 380 3.08 22.67 -6.20
N GLU A 381 4.21 22.36 -6.83
CA GLU A 381 4.87 23.17 -7.83
C GLU A 381 4.93 22.43 -9.17
N ASP A 382 4.86 23.16 -10.28
CA ASP A 382 4.86 22.62 -11.63
C ASP A 382 3.75 21.58 -11.90
N ILE A 383 2.53 21.87 -11.45
CA ILE A 383 1.37 21.00 -11.59
C ILE A 383 0.74 21.16 -12.97
N GLY A 384 0.42 20.06 -13.63
CA GLY A 384 -0.28 20.12 -14.92
C GLY A 384 -1.75 20.48 -14.77
N VAL A 385 -2.47 19.84 -13.84
CA VAL A 385 -3.87 20.07 -13.45
C VAL A 385 -4.01 19.85 -11.95
N ALA A 386 -4.66 20.76 -11.25
CA ALA A 386 -4.86 20.66 -9.80
C ALA A 386 -5.80 19.50 -9.43
N GLY A 387 -6.94 19.38 -10.12
CA GLY A 387 -7.85 18.26 -9.88
C GLY A 387 -8.72 17.90 -11.07
N LEU A 388 -8.89 16.57 -11.25
CA LEU A 388 -9.90 15.98 -12.13
C LEU A 388 -10.81 15.11 -11.27
N LEU A 389 -11.97 15.64 -10.90
CA LEU A 389 -12.89 15.01 -9.96
C LEU A 389 -14.13 14.51 -10.72
N GLU A 390 -14.06 13.29 -11.23
CA GLU A 390 -15.11 12.68 -12.04
C GLU A 390 -15.80 11.57 -11.26
N GLY A 391 -16.99 11.86 -10.72
CA GLY A 391 -17.89 10.89 -10.09
C GLY A 391 -18.75 10.13 -11.08
N ILE A 392 -19.81 9.50 -10.60
CA ILE A 392 -20.75 8.69 -11.37
C ILE A 392 -22.07 9.45 -11.53
N GLU A 393 -22.59 9.49 -12.73
CA GLU A 393 -23.90 10.09 -13.01
C GLU A 393 -25.00 9.36 -12.25
N GLY A 394 -25.80 10.10 -11.48
CA GLY A 394 -26.83 9.54 -10.61
C GLY A 394 -26.33 9.01 -9.26
N ASP A 395 -24.99 8.96 -9.05
CA ASP A 395 -24.39 8.57 -7.78
C ASP A 395 -23.19 9.47 -7.46
N GLU A 396 -23.47 10.61 -6.87
CA GLU A 396 -22.45 11.62 -6.59
C GLU A 396 -21.49 11.19 -5.48
N PHE A 397 -20.21 11.48 -5.67
CA PHE A 397 -19.23 11.43 -4.58
C PHE A 397 -19.43 12.61 -3.64
N LYS A 398 -19.45 12.35 -2.32
CA LYS A 398 -19.94 13.33 -1.33
C LYS A 398 -18.90 13.65 -0.26
N ASN A 399 -19.03 14.83 0.35
CA ASN A 399 -18.19 15.26 1.46
C ASN A 399 -16.70 15.14 1.10
N ILE A 400 -16.35 15.68 -0.08
CA ILE A 400 -14.96 15.79 -0.54
C ILE A 400 -14.43 17.15 -0.10
N CYS A 401 -13.44 17.17 0.76
CA CYS A 401 -13.02 18.37 1.46
C CYS A 401 -11.57 18.75 1.14
N PHE A 402 -11.35 20.04 0.87
CA PHE A 402 -10.03 20.61 0.61
C PHE A 402 -9.76 21.75 1.58
N LEU A 403 -8.67 21.64 2.34
CA LEU A 403 -8.26 22.64 3.33
C LEU A 403 -6.78 22.99 3.15
N ASN A 404 -6.48 24.26 2.99
CA ASN A 404 -5.11 24.75 2.84
C ASN A 404 -4.34 24.02 1.72
N VAL A 405 -4.84 24.14 0.49
CA VAL A 405 -4.26 23.51 -0.71
C VAL A 405 -3.70 24.56 -1.63
N THR A 406 -2.41 24.54 -1.90
CA THR A 406 -1.73 25.49 -2.79
C THR A 406 -1.02 24.73 -3.90
N LEU A 407 -1.51 24.86 -5.15
CA LEU A 407 -1.00 24.15 -6.32
C LEU A 407 -0.63 25.14 -7.42
N THR A 408 0.65 25.34 -7.66
CA THR A 408 1.13 26.20 -8.77
C THR A 408 1.03 25.44 -10.09
N VAL A 409 0.03 25.78 -10.90
CA VAL A 409 -0.21 25.16 -12.20
C VAL A 409 0.70 25.76 -13.27
N LYS A 410 1.22 24.92 -14.18
CA LYS A 410 2.10 25.32 -15.28
C LYS A 410 1.48 26.42 -16.15
N LYS A 411 2.20 27.50 -16.38
CA LYS A 411 1.72 28.72 -17.08
C LYS A 411 1.17 28.47 -18.51
N ASN A 412 1.61 27.39 -19.16
CA ASN A 412 1.18 27.05 -20.52
C ASN A 412 0.02 26.06 -20.57
N SER A 413 -0.58 25.72 -19.42
CA SER A 413 -1.76 24.87 -19.39
C SER A 413 -2.97 25.63 -19.90
N LYS A 414 -3.51 25.24 -21.07
CA LYS A 414 -4.81 25.73 -21.58
C LYS A 414 -6.01 25.09 -20.86
N LYS A 415 -5.78 24.20 -19.90
CA LYS A 415 -6.81 23.45 -19.18
C LYS A 415 -7.22 24.21 -17.92
N ALA A 416 -8.51 24.15 -17.57
CA ALA A 416 -8.97 24.62 -16.27
C ALA A 416 -8.22 23.88 -15.15
N PRO A 417 -7.80 24.58 -14.08
CA PRO A 417 -7.09 23.95 -12.95
C PRO A 417 -7.89 22.82 -12.30
N TRP A 418 -9.20 23.00 -12.19
CA TRP A 418 -10.13 22.03 -11.65
C TRP A 418 -11.20 21.69 -12.69
N LYS A 419 -11.56 20.41 -12.73
CA LYS A 419 -12.70 19.90 -13.49
C LYS A 419 -13.47 18.94 -12.59
N CYS A 420 -14.77 19.21 -12.41
CA CYS A 420 -15.64 18.40 -11.56
C CYS A 420 -16.88 17.96 -12.34
N SER A 421 -17.33 16.74 -12.08
CA SER A 421 -18.62 16.22 -12.49
C SER A 421 -19.09 15.17 -11.48
N HIS A 422 -20.35 15.25 -11.02
CA HIS A 422 -20.94 14.32 -10.07
C HIS A 422 -20.11 14.13 -8.79
N VAL A 423 -19.50 15.21 -8.30
CA VAL A 423 -18.75 15.27 -7.06
C VAL A 423 -19.14 16.53 -6.33
N ARG A 424 -19.40 16.47 -5.04
CA ARG A 424 -19.69 17.63 -4.19
C ARG A 424 -18.89 17.63 -2.90
N GLY A 425 -18.65 18.83 -2.42
CA GLY A 425 -17.84 18.98 -1.22
C GLY A 425 -17.65 20.41 -0.79
N TYR A 426 -16.57 20.64 -0.05
CA TYR A 426 -16.23 21.93 0.54
C TYR A 426 -14.77 22.27 0.27
N SER A 427 -14.47 23.55 0.13
CA SER A 427 -13.11 24.03 -0.03
C SER A 427 -12.88 25.28 0.81
N GLN A 428 -11.71 25.35 1.45
CA GLN A 428 -11.27 26.50 2.22
C GLN A 428 -9.76 26.71 2.04
N TRP A 429 -9.34 27.94 1.72
CA TRP A 429 -7.95 28.32 1.46
C TRP A 429 -7.31 27.45 0.36
N VAL A 430 -7.99 27.32 -0.76
CA VAL A 430 -7.53 26.56 -1.93
C VAL A 430 -7.08 27.49 -3.05
N SER A 431 -5.88 27.30 -3.55
CA SER A 431 -5.31 28.02 -4.69
C SER A 431 -4.70 27.04 -5.71
N PRO A 432 -5.09 27.09 -7.00
CA PRO A 432 -6.19 27.89 -7.56
C PRO A 432 -7.55 27.48 -7.01
N GLU A 433 -8.48 28.45 -6.93
CA GLU A 433 -9.83 28.23 -6.42
C GLU A 433 -10.57 27.13 -7.19
N ILE A 434 -11.38 26.33 -6.48
CA ILE A 434 -12.25 25.31 -7.09
C ILE A 434 -13.52 26.02 -7.60
N THR A 435 -13.59 26.20 -8.91
CA THR A 435 -14.69 26.90 -9.58
C THR A 435 -15.84 25.98 -9.99
N CYS A 436 -15.97 24.82 -9.36
CA CYS A 436 -17.05 23.87 -9.62
C CYS A 436 -18.29 24.23 -8.78
N ASP A 437 -19.46 24.38 -9.40
CA ASP A 437 -20.72 24.79 -8.74
C ASP A 437 -21.13 23.86 -7.57
N SER A 438 -20.63 22.64 -7.54
CA SER A 438 -20.91 21.64 -6.52
C SER A 438 -20.00 21.72 -5.27
N PHE A 439 -19.09 22.70 -5.24
CA PHE A 439 -18.24 22.96 -4.08
C PHE A 439 -18.65 24.26 -3.38
N GLY A 440 -19.02 24.16 -2.11
CA GLY A 440 -19.30 25.30 -1.24
C GLY A 440 -18.08 25.78 -0.48
N GLU A 441 -18.09 27.07 -0.12
CA GLU A 441 -17.15 27.60 0.89
C GLU A 441 -17.68 27.24 2.28
N SER A 442 -16.94 26.42 3.02
CA SER A 442 -17.29 26.11 4.40
C SER A 442 -16.85 27.24 5.32
N ILE A 443 -17.78 28.10 5.73
CA ILE A 443 -17.52 29.18 6.69
C ILE A 443 -17.98 28.79 8.12
N PHE A 444 -18.65 27.63 8.33
CA PHE A 444 -19.34 27.36 9.59
C PHE A 444 -19.01 26.01 10.23
N PRO A 445 -19.02 25.97 11.60
CA PRO A 445 -18.73 24.77 12.40
C PRO A 445 -19.70 23.59 12.19
N GLU A 446 -20.89 23.83 11.69
CA GLU A 446 -21.93 22.79 11.53
C GLU A 446 -21.59 21.74 10.48
N HIS A 447 -20.76 22.09 9.47
CA HIS A 447 -20.28 21.15 8.46
C HIS A 447 -18.85 20.67 8.70
N SER A 448 -18.17 21.18 9.73
CA SER A 448 -16.83 20.77 10.11
C SER A 448 -16.76 19.31 10.54
N SER A 449 -17.84 18.77 11.13
CA SER A 449 -17.93 17.36 11.51
C SER A 449 -17.88 16.40 10.33
N ASP A 450 -18.38 16.82 9.15
CA ASP A 450 -18.39 16.00 7.94
C ASP A 450 -17.03 15.98 7.23
N CYS A 451 -16.26 17.06 7.35
CA CYS A 451 -14.96 17.22 6.74
C CYS A 451 -13.79 17.05 7.72
N PHE A 452 -13.97 17.42 8.99
CA PHE A 452 -12.88 17.53 9.97
C PHE A 452 -13.09 16.65 11.21
N GLY A 453 -14.10 15.80 11.22
CA GLY A 453 -14.49 14.95 12.37
C GLY A 453 -13.47 13.87 12.78
N LEU A 454 -12.33 13.78 12.12
CA LEU A 454 -11.26 12.85 12.42
C LEU A 454 -10.03 13.57 13.01
N SER A 455 -10.21 14.37 14.07
CA SER A 455 -9.07 14.77 14.88
C SER A 455 -8.46 13.54 15.55
N GLU A 456 -7.14 13.49 15.64
CA GLU A 456 -6.36 12.38 16.24
C GLU A 456 -6.88 11.91 17.60
N ASN A 457 -7.64 12.75 18.32
CA ASN A 457 -8.23 12.46 19.64
C ASN A 457 -9.36 11.42 19.64
N ASN A 458 -9.91 11.02 18.49
CA ASN A 458 -10.97 10.01 18.42
C ASN A 458 -10.46 8.58 18.20
N LEU A 459 -9.20 8.40 17.87
CA LEU A 459 -8.58 7.07 17.72
C LEU A 459 -8.34 6.38 19.07
N GLU A 460 -8.07 7.12 20.13
CA GLU A 460 -7.86 6.56 21.47
C GLU A 460 -9.15 6.09 22.14
N LYS A 461 -10.31 6.63 21.78
CA LYS A 461 -11.60 6.26 22.40
C LYS A 461 -12.22 4.97 21.83
N SER A 462 -11.77 4.46 20.69
CA SER A 462 -12.29 3.21 20.12
C SER A 462 -11.54 1.95 20.57
N SER A 463 -10.42 2.08 21.26
CA SER A 463 -9.73 0.97 21.94
C SER A 463 -10.27 0.82 23.36
N GLY A 464 -11.52 0.42 23.49
CA GLY A 464 -12.18 0.17 24.77
C GLY A 464 -11.56 -1.01 25.52
N LEU A 465 -10.46 -0.79 26.20
CA LEU A 465 -10.05 -1.60 27.34
C LEU A 465 -10.79 -1.08 28.55
N SER A 466 -11.90 -1.73 28.91
CA SER A 466 -12.53 -1.58 30.20
C SER A 466 -11.52 -1.92 31.30
N ARG A 467 -11.00 -0.90 31.96
CA ARG A 467 -10.35 -1.10 33.26
C ARG A 467 -11.44 -1.50 34.23
N SER A 468 -11.46 -2.75 34.60
CA SER A 468 -12.22 -3.29 35.75
C SER A 468 -11.73 -2.61 37.04
N PRO A 469 -12.58 -1.96 37.84
CA PRO A 469 -12.21 -1.42 39.14
C PRO A 469 -12.50 -2.46 40.23
N TRP A 470 -11.61 -3.41 40.40
CA TRP A 470 -11.61 -4.24 41.61
C TRP A 470 -10.18 -4.66 41.94
N LEU A 471 -9.61 -4.00 42.93
CA LEU A 471 -8.70 -4.56 43.94
C LEU A 471 -8.11 -3.43 44.78
N LEU A 472 -8.88 -3.01 45.78
CA LEU A 472 -8.38 -2.46 47.01
C LEU A 472 -9.03 -3.29 48.12
N SER A 473 -8.27 -4.15 48.74
CA SER A 473 -8.31 -4.45 50.19
C SER A 473 -7.46 -5.68 50.50
N TRP A 474 -6.57 -5.44 51.37
CA TRP A 474 -5.71 -6.20 52.25
C TRP A 474 -4.28 -6.31 51.83
#